data_ba7c6af9bb874df38b82dd46a6f67b87
#
_entry.id   ba7c6af9bb874df38b82dd46a6f67b87
#
_cell.length_a   1.000
_cell.length_b   1.000
_cell.length_c   1.000
_cell.angle_alpha   90.00
_cell.angle_beta   90.00
_cell.angle_gamma   90.00
#
_symmetry.space_group_name_H-M   'P 1'
#
loop_
_entity.id
_entity.type
_entity.pdbx_description
1 polymer ?
#
loop_
_entity_poly.entity_id
_entity_poly.type
_entity_poly.pdbx_seq_one_letter_code
_entity_poly.pdbx_strand_id
1 'polypeptide(L)'
;MTLKIGLNLLKNYSVNFETPERKKKLIKFIIIHYTGMKSEAKAIKKLCDPNSKVSTHYFIKFNGNTINMVPDEYVAWHAGKSSWKKFKSMNKHSIGIEISNPGHDYGYKDFTSKQISSLIKLLKFLIQKYNINPKNVLGHSDISPDRKKDPGEKFPWQKLSKIKLSNWHKICLLYTSDA
;
A
#
# COMPACT_ATOMS: atom_id res chain seq x y z
N MET A 1 -19.68 -8.77 17.64
CA MET A 1 -19.70 -7.28 17.77
C MET A 1 -18.85 -6.72 16.62
N THR A 2 -19.49 -6.29 15.52
CA THR A 2 -18.80 -5.83 14.30
C THR A 2 -18.42 -4.37 14.55
N LEU A 3 -17.14 -4.11 14.85
CA LEU A 3 -16.60 -2.76 14.89
C LEU A 3 -16.83 -2.10 13.52
N LYS A 4 -17.85 -1.24 13.41
CA LYS A 4 -17.97 -0.28 12.32
C LYS A 4 -16.83 0.73 12.49
N ILE A 5 -15.64 0.40 11.96
CA ILE A 5 -14.59 1.38 11.78
C ILE A 5 -15.12 2.31 10.70
N GLY A 6 -15.48 3.55 11.07
CA GLY A 6 -15.99 4.56 10.14
C GLY A 6 -14.91 4.99 9.14
N LEU A 7 -14.62 4.11 8.19
CA LEU A 7 -13.84 4.42 7.01
C LEU A 7 -14.78 5.09 6.02
N ASN A 8 -14.65 6.41 5.87
CA ASN A 8 -15.35 7.16 4.84
C ASN A 8 -14.65 6.85 3.50
N LEU A 9 -15.05 5.73 2.87
CA LEU A 9 -14.48 5.27 1.61
C LEU A 9 -15.22 5.93 0.45
N LEU A 10 -14.54 6.80 -0.27
CA LEU A 10 -14.99 7.25 -1.58
C LEU A 10 -14.80 6.10 -2.58
N LYS A 11 -15.76 5.91 -3.49
CA LYS A 11 -15.66 4.89 -4.53
C LYS A 11 -15.20 5.52 -5.84
N ASN A 12 -14.09 5.02 -6.38
CA ASN A 12 -13.62 5.38 -7.73
C ASN A 12 -12.93 4.15 -8.32
N TYR A 13 -13.63 3.42 -9.14
CA TYR A 13 -13.23 2.09 -9.56
C TYR A 13 -12.22 2.12 -10.71
N SER A 14 -11.11 1.41 -10.52
CA SER A 14 -10.20 1.02 -11.59
C SER A 14 -10.75 -0.23 -12.29
N VAL A 15 -10.53 -0.31 -13.60
CA VAL A 15 -10.84 -1.50 -14.42
C VAL A 15 -9.65 -2.46 -14.54
N ASN A 16 -8.49 -2.09 -13.99
CA ASN A 16 -7.24 -2.85 -14.08
C ASN A 16 -7.14 -3.88 -12.95
N PHE A 17 -7.79 -5.01 -13.09
CA PHE A 17 -7.71 -6.12 -12.14
C PHE A 17 -7.95 -7.47 -12.83
N GLU A 18 -7.52 -8.55 -12.18
CA GLU A 18 -7.75 -9.91 -12.68
C GLU A 18 -9.11 -10.45 -12.22
N THR A 19 -9.78 -11.19 -13.10
CA THR A 19 -10.97 -11.99 -12.84
C THR A 19 -10.64 -13.48 -13.05
N PRO A 20 -11.34 -14.41 -12.39
CA PRO A 20 -12.37 -14.23 -11.37
C PRO A 20 -11.81 -13.75 -10.02
N GLU A 21 -12.71 -13.53 -9.05
CA GLU A 21 -12.36 -13.19 -7.68
C GLU A 21 -11.38 -14.20 -7.06
N ARG A 22 -10.42 -13.70 -6.31
CA ARG A 22 -9.49 -14.55 -5.54
C ARG A 22 -10.12 -15.02 -4.23
N LYS A 23 -9.77 -16.24 -3.81
CA LYS A 23 -10.21 -16.76 -2.52
C LYS A 23 -9.62 -15.88 -1.38
N LYS A 24 -10.46 -15.49 -0.42
CA LYS A 24 -10.08 -14.68 0.75
C LYS A 24 -8.81 -15.18 1.46
N LYS A 25 -8.63 -16.51 1.58
CA LYS A 25 -7.46 -17.14 2.21
C LYS A 25 -6.12 -16.85 1.50
N LEU A 26 -6.14 -16.34 0.27
CA LEU A 26 -4.93 -15.95 -0.47
C LEU A 26 -4.43 -14.57 -0.08
N ILE A 27 -5.25 -13.72 0.53
CA ILE A 27 -4.86 -12.38 0.99
C ILE A 27 -4.07 -12.54 2.29
N LYS A 28 -2.75 -12.41 2.22
CA LYS A 28 -1.82 -12.64 3.32
C LYS A 28 -0.91 -11.44 3.62
N PHE A 29 -0.85 -10.48 2.71
CA PHE A 29 0.05 -9.34 2.78
C PHE A 29 -0.67 -8.03 2.52
N ILE A 30 -0.09 -6.94 3.03
CA ILE A 30 -0.42 -5.57 2.63
C ILE A 30 0.85 -4.95 2.12
N ILE A 31 0.80 -4.33 0.93
CA ILE A 31 1.95 -3.66 0.32
C ILE A 31 1.67 -2.17 0.29
N ILE A 32 2.60 -1.42 0.88
CA ILE A 32 2.53 0.04 0.94
C ILE A 32 3.34 0.63 -0.21
N HIS A 33 2.72 1.59 -0.90
CA HIS A 33 3.30 2.33 -2.01
C HIS A 33 3.20 3.83 -1.77
N TYR A 34 4.00 4.61 -2.50
CA TYR A 34 3.68 6.00 -2.79
C TYR A 34 3.41 6.15 -4.29
N THR A 35 2.61 7.17 -4.67
CA THR A 35 2.21 7.38 -6.06
C THR A 35 3.37 7.73 -7.02
N GLY A 36 4.46 8.34 -6.52
CA GLY A 36 5.58 8.79 -7.34
C GLY A 36 5.15 9.82 -8.40
N MET A 37 4.15 10.65 -8.10
CA MET A 37 3.61 11.64 -9.03
C MET A 37 3.34 12.98 -8.33
N LYS A 38 3.66 14.11 -9.01
CA LYS A 38 3.42 15.47 -8.48
C LYS A 38 1.94 15.78 -8.26
N SER A 39 1.06 15.23 -9.09
CA SER A 39 -0.38 15.49 -9.07
C SER A 39 -1.17 14.29 -8.59
N GLU A 40 -1.88 14.45 -7.49
CA GLU A 40 -2.81 13.45 -6.93
C GLU A 40 -3.93 13.09 -7.93
N ALA A 41 -4.50 14.09 -8.61
CA ALA A 41 -5.54 13.86 -9.62
C ALA A 41 -5.01 13.04 -10.81
N LYS A 42 -3.78 13.32 -11.28
CA LYS A 42 -3.15 12.54 -12.35
C LYS A 42 -2.84 11.12 -11.90
N ALA A 43 -2.44 10.92 -10.64
CA ALA A 43 -2.21 9.58 -10.09
C ALA A 43 -3.51 8.75 -10.06
N ILE A 44 -4.61 9.32 -9.57
CA ILE A 44 -5.92 8.67 -9.58
C ILE A 44 -6.35 8.35 -11.01
N LYS A 45 -6.24 9.31 -11.95
CA LYS A 45 -6.56 9.10 -13.36
C LYS A 45 -5.76 7.93 -13.94
N LYS A 46 -4.45 7.88 -13.70
CA LYS A 46 -3.58 6.80 -14.18
C LYS A 46 -3.99 5.43 -13.63
N LEU A 47 -4.32 5.34 -12.34
CA LEU A 47 -4.75 4.07 -11.72
C LEU A 47 -6.11 3.56 -12.23
N CYS A 48 -6.93 4.45 -12.82
CA CYS A 48 -8.22 4.12 -13.45
C CYS A 48 -8.12 3.94 -14.97
N ASP A 49 -7.04 4.39 -15.61
CA ASP A 49 -6.87 4.30 -17.06
C ASP A 49 -6.59 2.85 -17.48
N PRO A 50 -7.44 2.22 -18.34
CA PRO A 50 -7.21 0.86 -18.80
C PRO A 50 -5.90 0.65 -19.54
N ASN A 51 -5.35 1.70 -20.16
CA ASN A 51 -4.09 1.63 -20.90
C ASN A 51 -2.87 1.64 -19.98
N SER A 52 -3.02 2.09 -18.74
CA SER A 52 -1.90 2.21 -17.78
C SER A 52 -1.40 0.86 -17.27
N LYS A 53 -2.25 -0.18 -17.29
CA LYS A 53 -1.96 -1.54 -16.77
C LYS A 53 -1.48 -1.55 -15.32
N VAL A 54 -1.91 -0.56 -14.52
CA VAL A 54 -1.63 -0.45 -13.08
C VAL A 54 -2.90 -0.10 -12.32
N SER A 55 -3.00 -0.55 -11.08
CA SER A 55 -4.09 -0.22 -10.16
C SER A 55 -3.67 -0.43 -8.72
N THR A 56 -4.54 -0.10 -7.78
CA THR A 56 -4.39 -0.39 -6.36
C THR A 56 -5.76 -0.67 -5.73
N HIS A 57 -5.79 -1.34 -4.57
CA HIS A 57 -7.04 -1.55 -3.86
C HIS A 57 -7.48 -0.27 -3.14
N TYR A 58 -6.54 0.43 -2.52
CA TYR A 58 -6.81 1.66 -1.77
C TYR A 58 -5.85 2.77 -2.15
N PHE A 59 -6.38 3.99 -2.17
CA PHE A 59 -5.61 5.20 -2.39
C PHE A 59 -5.87 6.17 -1.24
N ILE A 60 -4.81 6.66 -0.59
CA ILE A 60 -4.90 7.64 0.50
C ILE A 60 -4.43 9.00 -0.01
N LYS A 61 -5.34 9.97 -0.04
CA LYS A 61 -5.11 11.34 -0.49
C LYS A 61 -4.27 12.14 0.52
N PHE A 62 -3.69 13.27 0.11
CA PHE A 62 -2.95 14.18 0.99
C PHE A 62 -3.78 14.64 2.20
N ASN A 63 -5.08 14.85 2.02
CA ASN A 63 -6.01 15.24 3.08
C ASN A 63 -6.46 14.08 3.99
N GLY A 64 -5.97 12.86 3.72
CA GLY A 64 -6.31 11.63 4.46
C GLY A 64 -7.56 10.92 3.95
N ASN A 65 -8.32 11.47 3.01
CA ASN A 65 -9.45 10.74 2.43
C ASN A 65 -8.96 9.46 1.76
N THR A 66 -9.67 8.36 1.97
CA THR A 66 -9.32 7.06 1.40
C THR A 66 -10.33 6.68 0.32
N ILE A 67 -9.81 6.28 -0.84
CA ILE A 67 -10.58 5.81 -1.99
C ILE A 67 -10.40 4.30 -2.09
N ASN A 68 -11.48 3.53 -2.22
CA ASN A 68 -11.42 2.14 -2.66
C ASN A 68 -11.52 2.12 -4.19
N MET A 69 -10.47 1.62 -4.85
CA MET A 69 -10.33 1.63 -6.31
C MET A 69 -10.55 0.26 -6.93
N VAL A 70 -10.11 -0.81 -6.26
CA VAL A 70 -10.38 -2.20 -6.65
C VAL A 70 -10.92 -2.92 -5.42
N PRO A 71 -12.05 -3.64 -5.51
CA PRO A 71 -12.54 -4.45 -4.40
C PRO A 71 -11.51 -5.49 -3.98
N ASP A 72 -11.42 -5.77 -2.67
CA ASP A 72 -10.39 -6.65 -2.10
C ASP A 72 -10.37 -8.07 -2.69
N GLU A 73 -11.53 -8.53 -3.17
CA GLU A 73 -11.73 -9.86 -3.75
C GLU A 73 -11.02 -10.02 -5.09
N TYR A 74 -10.77 -8.93 -5.81
CA TYR A 74 -10.05 -8.95 -7.09
C TYR A 74 -8.55 -8.73 -6.90
N VAL A 75 -7.78 -9.07 -7.92
CA VAL A 75 -6.31 -8.90 -7.92
C VAL A 75 -5.97 -7.59 -8.61
N ALA A 76 -5.71 -6.53 -7.84
CA ALA A 76 -5.21 -5.27 -8.38
C ALA A 76 -3.76 -5.39 -8.86
N TRP A 77 -3.37 -4.59 -9.85
CA TRP A 77 -2.03 -4.63 -10.48
C TRP A 77 -1.10 -3.56 -9.89
N HIS A 78 -0.69 -3.74 -8.61
CA HIS A 78 0.11 -2.75 -7.88
C HIS A 78 1.58 -3.12 -7.69
N ALA A 79 1.92 -4.43 -7.66
CA ALA A 79 3.25 -4.90 -7.29
C ALA A 79 4.14 -5.27 -8.50
N GLY A 80 3.55 -5.55 -9.67
CA GLY A 80 4.28 -5.99 -10.86
C GLY A 80 5.10 -7.26 -10.61
N LYS A 81 6.30 -7.36 -11.22
CA LYS A 81 7.25 -8.44 -10.97
C LYS A 81 7.79 -8.30 -9.54
N SER A 82 7.44 -9.23 -8.68
CA SER A 82 7.69 -9.14 -7.25
C SER A 82 7.66 -10.52 -6.58
N SER A 83 8.38 -10.63 -5.46
CA SER A 83 8.42 -11.86 -4.65
C SER A 83 8.70 -11.54 -3.19
N TRP A 84 8.22 -12.40 -2.29
CA TRP A 84 8.55 -12.36 -0.88
C TRP A 84 8.63 -13.76 -0.31
N LYS A 85 9.81 -14.17 0.17
CA LYS A 85 10.06 -15.55 0.61
C LYS A 85 9.64 -16.55 -0.50
N LYS A 86 8.73 -17.49 -0.20
CA LYS A 86 8.20 -18.46 -1.16
C LYS A 86 7.10 -17.91 -2.10
N PHE A 87 6.59 -16.72 -1.84
CA PHE A 87 5.50 -16.13 -2.63
C PHE A 87 6.06 -15.40 -3.85
N LYS A 88 5.52 -15.73 -5.01
CA LYS A 88 5.77 -15.06 -6.31
C LYS A 88 4.51 -14.27 -6.70
N SER A 89 4.67 -13.26 -7.58
CA SER A 89 3.53 -12.49 -8.09
C SER A 89 2.67 -11.92 -6.95
N MET A 90 3.25 -11.02 -6.17
CA MET A 90 2.65 -10.53 -4.91
C MET A 90 1.26 -9.91 -5.08
N ASN A 91 0.88 -9.44 -6.28
CA ASN A 91 -0.50 -9.00 -6.56
C ASN A 91 -1.55 -10.02 -6.09
N LYS A 92 -1.31 -11.32 -6.36
CA LYS A 92 -2.25 -12.41 -6.04
C LYS A 92 -2.43 -12.63 -4.53
N HIS A 93 -1.48 -12.17 -3.73
CA HIS A 93 -1.40 -12.48 -2.30
C HIS A 93 -1.56 -11.27 -1.39
N SER A 94 -1.75 -10.07 -1.96
CA SER A 94 -1.72 -8.82 -1.18
C SER A 94 -2.85 -7.86 -1.51
N ILE A 95 -3.04 -6.93 -0.57
CA ILE A 95 -3.79 -5.69 -0.75
C ILE A 95 -2.77 -4.58 -0.98
N GLY A 96 -2.84 -3.85 -2.10
CA GLY A 96 -2.02 -2.67 -2.36
C GLY A 96 -2.67 -1.40 -1.81
N ILE A 97 -1.87 -0.56 -1.16
CA ILE A 97 -2.27 0.75 -0.66
C ILE A 97 -1.32 1.80 -1.22
N GLU A 98 -1.83 2.66 -2.09
CA GLU A 98 -1.12 3.83 -2.61
C GLU A 98 -1.33 5.04 -1.70
N ILE A 99 -0.26 5.73 -1.33
CA ILE A 99 -0.33 6.97 -0.56
C ILE A 99 0.18 8.11 -1.44
N SER A 100 -0.62 9.17 -1.57
CA SER A 100 -0.25 10.34 -2.38
C SER A 100 1.05 10.96 -1.86
N ASN A 101 2.11 10.89 -2.67
CA ASN A 101 3.42 11.49 -2.39
C ASN A 101 4.19 11.60 -3.72
N PRO A 102 4.86 12.73 -3.99
CA PRO A 102 5.62 12.88 -5.24
C PRO A 102 6.74 11.85 -5.41
N GLY A 103 7.23 11.26 -4.32
CA GLY A 103 8.30 10.26 -4.40
C GLY A 103 9.67 10.87 -4.76
N HIS A 104 10.69 10.01 -4.79
CA HIS A 104 12.10 10.42 -4.93
C HIS A 104 12.36 11.27 -6.19
N ASP A 105 11.69 10.96 -7.31
CA ASP A 105 11.96 11.62 -8.59
C ASP A 105 11.33 13.04 -8.69
N TYR A 106 10.38 13.38 -7.78
CA TYR A 106 9.60 14.60 -7.89
C TYR A 106 9.52 15.42 -6.59
N GLY A 107 10.51 15.26 -5.70
CA GLY A 107 10.59 15.97 -4.44
C GLY A 107 9.86 15.24 -3.31
N TYR A 108 10.42 14.11 -2.92
CA TYR A 108 9.92 13.24 -1.86
C TYR A 108 9.70 14.00 -0.57
N LYS A 109 8.49 13.89 0.00
CA LYS A 109 8.04 14.62 1.19
C LYS A 109 7.68 13.67 2.31
N ASP A 110 7.60 14.21 3.52
CA ASP A 110 7.01 13.50 4.64
C ASP A 110 5.53 13.22 4.39
N PHE A 111 5.05 12.12 4.91
CA PHE A 111 3.63 11.78 4.88
C PHE A 111 2.87 12.60 5.92
N THR A 112 1.74 13.20 5.53
CA THR A 112 0.96 14.03 6.43
C THR A 112 0.39 13.22 7.60
N SER A 113 0.16 13.89 8.74
CA SER A 113 -0.49 13.25 9.89
C SER A 113 -1.86 12.68 9.54
N LYS A 114 -2.60 13.33 8.63
CA LYS A 114 -3.91 12.87 8.14
C LYS A 114 -3.78 11.58 7.32
N GLN A 115 -2.77 11.49 6.43
CA GLN A 115 -2.49 10.26 5.69
C GLN A 115 -2.16 9.09 6.63
N ILE A 116 -1.27 9.31 7.58
CA ILE A 116 -0.85 8.26 8.53
C ILE A 116 -2.00 7.86 9.44
N SER A 117 -2.84 8.79 9.88
CA SER A 117 -4.05 8.46 10.67
C SER A 117 -5.01 7.57 9.89
N SER A 118 -5.25 7.87 8.60
CA SER A 118 -6.11 7.07 7.73
C SER A 118 -5.51 5.70 7.41
N LEU A 119 -4.20 5.65 7.16
CA LEU A 119 -3.48 4.39 6.98
C LEU A 119 -3.60 3.48 8.21
N ILE A 120 -3.42 4.03 9.43
CA ILE A 120 -3.56 3.25 10.67
C ILE A 120 -4.96 2.65 10.79
N LYS A 121 -6.01 3.42 10.50
CA LYS A 121 -7.39 2.92 10.52
C LYS A 121 -7.59 1.80 9.49
N LEU A 122 -7.10 2.01 8.26
CA LEU A 122 -7.21 1.04 7.19
C LEU A 122 -6.44 -0.25 7.49
N LEU A 123 -5.19 -0.15 8.00
CA LEU A 123 -4.39 -1.31 8.40
C LEU A 123 -5.07 -2.13 9.49
N LYS A 124 -5.60 -1.49 10.55
CA LYS A 124 -6.35 -2.18 11.60
C LYS A 124 -7.51 -2.98 11.02
N PHE A 125 -8.29 -2.36 10.13
CA PHE A 125 -9.42 -3.00 9.46
C PHE A 125 -8.99 -4.21 8.62
N LEU A 126 -7.99 -4.06 7.73
CA LEU A 126 -7.55 -5.12 6.83
C LEU A 126 -6.87 -6.27 7.57
N ILE A 127 -6.03 -5.96 8.57
CA ILE A 127 -5.36 -6.96 9.41
C ILE A 127 -6.40 -7.83 10.11
N GLN A 128 -7.44 -7.22 10.68
CA GLN A 128 -8.53 -7.96 11.35
C GLN A 128 -9.38 -8.73 10.34
N LYS A 129 -9.80 -8.09 9.23
CA LYS A 129 -10.68 -8.70 8.21
C LYS A 129 -10.08 -9.95 7.57
N TYR A 130 -8.76 -9.96 7.32
CA TYR A 130 -8.05 -11.02 6.60
C TYR A 130 -7.13 -11.85 7.48
N ASN A 131 -7.09 -11.59 8.79
CA ASN A 131 -6.17 -12.24 9.74
C ASN A 131 -4.71 -12.15 9.25
N ILE A 132 -4.28 -10.96 8.82
CA ILE A 132 -2.93 -10.72 8.31
C ILE A 132 -1.99 -10.53 9.50
N ASN A 133 -0.86 -11.25 9.50
CA ASN A 133 0.18 -11.01 10.49
C ASN A 133 0.80 -9.61 10.24
N PRO A 134 0.97 -8.74 11.25
CA PRO A 134 1.62 -7.44 11.09
C PRO A 134 3.01 -7.48 10.43
N LYS A 135 3.74 -8.59 10.57
CA LYS A 135 5.02 -8.84 9.86
C LYS A 135 4.86 -8.93 8.33
N ASN A 136 3.64 -9.04 7.83
CA ASN A 136 3.31 -9.12 6.41
C ASN A 136 2.79 -7.76 5.85
N VAL A 137 2.92 -6.69 6.61
CA VAL A 137 2.77 -5.31 6.11
C VAL A 137 4.15 -4.86 5.65
N LEU A 138 4.32 -4.75 4.33
CA LEU A 138 5.60 -4.58 3.64
C LEU A 138 5.58 -3.34 2.76
N GLY A 139 6.75 -2.81 2.43
CA GLY A 139 6.92 -1.83 1.36
C GLY A 139 7.07 -2.50 -0.01
N HIS A 140 6.86 -1.75 -1.07
CA HIS A 140 7.15 -2.23 -2.43
C HIS A 140 8.65 -2.55 -2.59
N SER A 141 9.51 -1.73 -1.99
CA SER A 141 10.96 -1.97 -1.95
C SER A 141 11.34 -3.31 -1.30
N ASP A 142 10.56 -3.82 -0.34
CA ASP A 142 10.85 -5.11 0.29
C ASP A 142 10.62 -6.29 -0.67
N ILE A 143 9.63 -6.17 -1.56
CA ILE A 143 9.21 -7.25 -2.47
C ILE A 143 9.78 -7.11 -3.89
N SER A 144 10.45 -6.00 -4.17
CA SER A 144 11.07 -5.69 -5.47
C SER A 144 12.25 -4.71 -5.30
N PRO A 145 13.27 -5.04 -4.51
CA PRO A 145 14.34 -4.11 -4.10
C PRO A 145 15.14 -3.56 -5.29
N ASP A 146 15.38 -4.37 -6.32
CA ASP A 146 16.16 -3.95 -7.49
C ASP A 146 15.46 -2.89 -8.35
N ARG A 147 14.17 -2.65 -8.13
CA ARG A 147 13.33 -1.86 -9.04
C ARG A 147 12.54 -0.76 -8.34
N LYS A 148 12.32 -0.86 -7.03
CA LYS A 148 11.39 -0.03 -6.30
C LYS A 148 11.99 0.56 -5.03
N LYS A 149 11.67 1.83 -4.76
CA LYS A 149 12.10 2.56 -3.56
C LYS A 149 10.93 2.86 -2.62
N ASP A 150 9.68 2.77 -3.12
CA ASP A 150 8.49 3.10 -2.33
C ASP A 150 8.23 2.08 -1.22
N PRO A 151 7.72 2.52 -0.04
CA PRO A 151 7.30 3.87 0.32
C PRO A 151 8.43 4.81 0.75
N GLY A 152 9.70 4.37 0.77
CA GLY A 152 10.89 5.14 1.07
C GLY A 152 11.16 5.35 2.55
N GLU A 153 12.30 6.02 2.84
CA GLU A 153 12.87 6.18 4.18
C GLU A 153 12.06 7.12 5.09
N LYS A 154 11.29 8.08 4.53
CA LYS A 154 10.41 8.95 5.30
C LYS A 154 9.11 8.29 5.74
N PHE A 155 8.88 7.04 5.31
CA PHE A 155 7.68 6.32 5.74
C PHE A 155 7.80 5.89 7.21
N PRO A 156 6.80 6.15 8.07
CA PRO A 156 6.95 6.02 9.52
C PRO A 156 6.80 4.57 10.04
N TRP A 157 7.65 3.66 9.56
CA TRP A 157 7.66 2.24 9.95
C TRP A 157 7.75 2.04 11.45
N GLN A 158 8.63 2.81 12.13
CA GLN A 158 8.81 2.73 13.58
C GLN A 158 7.51 3.04 14.34
N LYS A 159 6.77 4.06 13.88
CA LYS A 159 5.47 4.43 14.48
C LYS A 159 4.45 3.30 14.34
N LEU A 160 4.36 2.67 13.17
CA LEU A 160 3.46 1.54 12.93
C LEU A 160 3.86 0.31 13.74
N SER A 161 5.15 0.03 13.87
CA SER A 161 5.68 -1.08 14.67
C SER A 161 5.38 -0.91 16.16
N LYS A 162 5.57 0.29 16.73
CA LYS A 162 5.23 0.59 18.13
C LYS A 162 3.78 0.27 18.47
N ILE A 163 2.86 0.42 17.52
CA ILE A 163 1.44 0.10 17.68
C ILE A 163 1.05 -1.27 17.09
N LYS A 164 2.03 -2.14 16.81
CA LYS A 164 1.88 -3.52 16.35
C LYS A 164 1.12 -3.66 15.01
N LEU A 165 1.26 -2.71 14.09
CA LEU A 165 0.68 -2.74 12.75
C LEU A 165 1.69 -3.08 11.65
N SER A 166 2.97 -3.11 11.95
CA SER A 166 4.05 -3.58 11.07
C SER A 166 5.19 -4.15 11.90
N ASN A 167 6.23 -4.62 11.23
CA ASN A 167 7.49 -4.98 11.87
C ASN A 167 8.56 -3.95 11.50
N TRP A 168 9.45 -3.64 12.44
CA TRP A 168 10.61 -2.79 12.23
C TRP A 168 11.85 -3.51 12.72
N HIS A 169 12.87 -3.67 11.88
CA HIS A 169 14.16 -4.26 12.23
C HIS A 169 15.19 -3.15 12.45
N LYS A 170 15.92 -3.19 13.57
CA LYS A 170 17.00 -2.23 13.88
C LYS A 170 18.14 -2.24 12.84
N ILE A 171 18.27 -3.32 12.08
CA ILE A 171 19.31 -3.51 11.05
C ILE A 171 19.18 -2.50 9.88
N CYS A 172 18.00 -1.96 9.62
CA CYS A 172 17.82 -0.91 8.59
C CYS A 172 18.50 0.43 8.94
N LEU A 173 18.99 0.60 10.17
CA LEU A 173 19.71 1.82 10.59
C LEU A 173 21.21 1.80 10.25
N LEU A 174 21.78 0.64 9.92
CA LEU A 174 23.20 0.51 9.63
C LEU A 174 23.59 0.86 8.18
N TYR A 175 22.61 1.00 7.28
CA TYR A 175 22.86 1.32 5.87
C TYR A 175 22.61 2.78 5.49
N THR A 176 22.29 3.66 6.45
CA THR A 176 22.00 5.09 6.16
C THR A 176 23.05 6.04 6.73
N SER A 177 24.19 5.53 7.28
CA SER A 177 25.20 6.39 7.92
C SER A 177 26.48 6.60 7.13
N ASP A 178 26.62 6.06 5.90
CA ASP A 178 27.80 6.30 5.07
C ASP A 178 27.40 6.48 3.60
N ALA A 179 26.99 7.70 3.26
CA ALA A 179 27.11 8.28 1.93
C ALA A 179 26.94 9.81 2.01
#